data_394c5ceb4b6cc17cea6e557c0e0a667c
#
_entry.id   394c5ceb4b6cc17cea6e557c0e0a667c
#
_cell.length_a   1.000
_cell.length_b   1.000
_cell.length_c   1.000
_cell.angle_alpha   90.00
_cell.angle_beta   90.00
_cell.angle_gamma   90.00
#
_symmetry.space_group_name_H-M   'P 1'
#
loop_
_entity.id
_entity.type
_entity.pdbx_description
1 polymer ?
#
loop_
_entity_poly.entity_id
_entity_poly.type
_entity_poly.pdbx_seq_one_letter_code
_entity_poly.pdbx_strand_id
1 'polypeptide(L)'
;MSHHEFGRRDFLKTTAAGVSTSLALGAGQVAGDETSNSQPESLVKVLFESLNERQKKAVCFDWDHQDGNRGLLRTHVSNNWHITSPVINSEFFNAEQKHLVRKIFEGIIAPEWHGRYDQQLKDDAGGFGNDQNIAIFGTPGSGKFEFVMT
;
A
#
# COMPACT_ATOMS: atom_id res chain seq x y z
N MET A 1 22.58 -40.67 12.74
CA MET A 1 21.97 -39.78 11.73
C MET A 1 21.57 -38.48 12.46
N SER A 2 22.37 -37.46 12.30
CA SER A 2 22.19 -36.18 13.02
C SER A 2 21.49 -35.18 12.07
N HIS A 3 20.29 -34.77 12.42
CA HIS A 3 19.56 -33.70 11.72
C HIS A 3 20.09 -32.36 12.19
N HIS A 4 20.77 -31.65 11.30
CA HIS A 4 21.08 -30.24 11.47
C HIS A 4 19.84 -29.40 11.13
N GLU A 5 19.22 -28.80 12.14
CA GLU A 5 18.23 -27.75 11.94
C GLU A 5 18.92 -26.45 11.54
N PHE A 6 18.64 -25.98 10.33
CA PHE A 6 19.04 -24.64 9.86
C PHE A 6 18.14 -23.57 10.54
N GLY A 7 18.71 -22.86 11.48
CA GLY A 7 18.04 -21.74 12.15
C GLY A 7 18.02 -20.46 11.29
N ARG A 8 16.93 -19.70 11.37
CA ARG A 8 16.73 -18.41 10.67
C ARG A 8 17.85 -17.36 10.86
N ARG A 9 18.78 -17.60 11.77
CA ARG A 9 19.92 -16.71 12.09
C ARG A 9 21.15 -16.92 11.21
N ASP A 10 21.22 -18.00 10.45
CA ASP A 10 22.39 -18.33 9.61
C ASP A 10 22.33 -17.69 8.23
N PHE A 11 21.18 -17.20 7.81
CA PHE A 11 21.00 -16.53 6.51
C PHE A 11 21.69 -15.15 6.42
N LEU A 12 22.01 -14.51 7.53
CA LEU A 12 22.57 -13.15 7.56
C LEU A 12 24.12 -13.10 7.59
N LYS A 13 24.80 -14.23 7.55
CA LYS A 13 26.28 -14.27 7.70
C LYS A 13 27.08 -14.49 6.40
N THR A 14 26.42 -14.63 5.24
CA THR A 14 27.11 -15.04 4.01
C THR A 14 27.28 -13.93 2.97
N THR A 15 27.25 -12.67 3.34
CA THR A 15 27.51 -11.57 2.40
C THR A 15 28.57 -10.61 2.90
N ALA A 16 29.81 -11.12 3.04
CA ALA A 16 30.97 -10.25 3.18
C ALA A 16 32.25 -10.99 2.75
N ALA A 17 32.59 -10.94 1.48
CA ALA A 17 33.98 -10.95 1.00
C ALA A 17 33.99 -10.89 -0.55
N GLY A 18 34.79 -9.95 -1.09
CA GLY A 18 35.17 -9.98 -2.52
C GLY A 18 35.26 -8.60 -3.17
N VAL A 19 36.21 -7.87 -2.78
CA VAL A 19 37.16 -6.93 -3.34
C VAL A 19 37.34 -7.04 -4.87
N SER A 20 37.34 -5.91 -5.58
CA SER A 20 38.49 -5.27 -6.23
C SER A 20 38.11 -4.46 -7.46
N THR A 21 38.39 -3.17 -7.38
CA THR A 21 38.97 -2.24 -8.33
C THR A 21 38.85 -2.52 -9.83
N SER A 22 38.13 -1.62 -10.53
CA SER A 22 38.53 -1.13 -11.85
C SER A 22 37.93 0.27 -12.07
N LEU A 23 38.81 1.25 -12.17
CA LEU A 23 38.50 2.60 -12.66
C LEU A 23 38.20 2.49 -14.16
N ALA A 24 36.97 2.80 -14.54
CA ALA A 24 36.63 3.17 -15.91
C ALA A 24 35.76 4.44 -15.83
N LEU A 25 36.30 5.54 -16.28
CA LEU A 25 35.58 6.76 -16.61
C LEU A 25 34.61 6.45 -17.74
N GLY A 26 33.34 6.33 -17.42
CA GLY A 26 32.25 6.24 -18.38
C GLY A 26 31.12 7.12 -17.86
N ALA A 27 30.64 8.05 -18.70
CA ALA A 27 29.51 8.90 -18.41
C ALA A 27 28.32 8.04 -17.95
N GLY A 28 28.08 7.99 -16.66
CA GLY A 28 26.97 7.28 -16.05
C GLY A 28 25.70 8.06 -16.33
N GLN A 29 24.84 7.54 -17.17
CA GLN A 29 23.42 7.86 -17.10
C GLN A 29 22.97 7.54 -15.66
N VAL A 30 22.53 8.56 -14.98
CA VAL A 30 21.76 8.43 -13.74
C VAL A 30 20.46 7.75 -14.17
N ALA A 31 20.40 6.42 -14.08
CA ALA A 31 19.14 5.70 -14.08
C ALA A 31 18.40 6.19 -12.83
N GLY A 32 17.54 7.16 -13.05
CA GLY A 32 16.72 7.73 -11.98
C GLY A 32 15.92 6.63 -11.32
N ASP A 33 15.85 6.76 -10.05
CA ASP A 33 15.17 6.02 -9.00
C ASP A 33 13.67 5.76 -9.29
N GLU A 34 13.35 5.12 -10.41
CA GLU A 34 11.97 4.75 -10.74
C GLU A 34 11.43 3.61 -9.86
N THR A 35 12.32 2.84 -9.24
CA THR A 35 11.94 1.70 -8.40
C THR A 35 11.44 2.13 -7.02
N SER A 36 11.87 3.28 -6.48
CA SER A 36 11.41 3.75 -5.17
C SER A 36 10.00 4.35 -5.23
N ASN A 37 9.56 4.83 -6.38
CA ASN A 37 8.26 5.47 -6.56
C ASN A 37 7.12 4.47 -6.85
N SER A 38 7.43 3.21 -7.11
CA SER A 38 6.45 2.15 -7.39
C SER A 38 6.10 1.29 -6.17
N GLN A 39 6.76 1.50 -5.04
CA GLN A 39 6.44 0.79 -3.81
C GLN A 39 5.08 1.24 -3.26
N PRO A 40 4.25 0.35 -2.72
CA PRO A 40 2.92 0.68 -2.19
C PRO A 40 2.93 1.85 -1.22
N GLU A 41 3.92 1.92 -0.34
CA GLU A 41 4.08 3.00 0.64
C GLU A 41 4.29 4.36 -0.01
N SER A 42 5.09 4.42 -1.10
CA SER A 42 5.30 5.64 -1.87
C SER A 42 4.04 6.06 -2.61
N LEU A 43 3.29 5.10 -3.14
CA LEU A 43 2.00 5.35 -3.82
C LEU A 43 0.94 5.88 -2.85
N VAL A 44 0.91 5.41 -1.59
CA VAL A 44 0.01 5.98 -0.57
C VAL A 44 0.33 7.45 -0.30
N LYS A 45 1.62 7.83 -0.25
CA LYS A 45 2.01 9.23 -0.13
C LYS A 45 1.53 10.06 -1.31
N VAL A 46 1.75 9.59 -2.54
CA VAL A 46 1.30 10.29 -3.77
C VAL A 46 -0.23 10.45 -3.76
N LEU A 47 -0.96 9.40 -3.40
CA LEU A 47 -2.41 9.46 -3.24
C LEU A 47 -2.81 10.53 -2.22
N PHE A 48 -2.22 10.51 -1.02
CA PHE A 48 -2.51 11.46 0.05
C PHE A 48 -2.27 12.92 -0.38
N GLU A 49 -1.17 13.18 -1.09
CA GLU A 49 -0.83 14.50 -1.62
C GLU A 49 -1.78 14.96 -2.73
N SER A 50 -2.33 14.03 -3.51
CA SER A 50 -3.30 14.33 -4.59
C SER A 50 -4.71 14.63 -4.09
N LEU A 51 -5.04 14.28 -2.84
CA LEU A 51 -6.37 14.51 -2.26
C LEU A 51 -6.59 15.99 -1.95
N ASN A 52 -7.73 16.54 -2.37
CA ASN A 52 -8.15 17.87 -1.95
C ASN A 52 -8.68 17.86 -0.50
N GLU A 53 -8.90 19.05 0.07
CA GLU A 53 -9.32 19.20 1.47
C GLU A 53 -10.64 18.47 1.80
N ARG A 54 -11.61 18.47 0.88
CA ARG A 54 -12.87 17.74 1.05
C ARG A 54 -12.61 16.23 1.11
N GLN A 55 -11.74 15.73 0.26
CA GLN A 55 -11.36 14.31 0.21
C GLN A 55 -10.58 13.91 1.46
N LYS A 56 -9.57 14.70 1.85
CA LYS A 56 -8.81 14.46 3.10
C LYS A 56 -9.72 14.41 4.32
N LYS A 57 -10.66 15.34 4.44
CA LYS A 57 -11.61 15.33 5.55
C LYS A 57 -12.48 14.07 5.62
N ALA A 58 -12.74 13.44 4.49
CA ALA A 58 -13.60 12.26 4.42
C ALA A 58 -12.87 10.93 4.61
N VAL A 59 -11.57 10.85 4.23
CA VAL A 59 -10.84 9.57 4.19
C VAL A 59 -9.49 9.60 4.91
N CYS A 60 -9.05 10.75 5.44
CA CYS A 60 -7.79 10.85 6.19
C CYS A 60 -8.09 11.18 7.66
N PHE A 61 -7.42 10.48 8.54
CA PHE A 61 -7.65 10.55 9.99
C PHE A 61 -6.33 10.63 10.75
N ASP A 62 -6.38 11.21 11.94
CA ASP A 62 -5.27 11.11 12.87
C ASP A 62 -4.99 9.65 13.23
N TRP A 63 -3.75 9.34 13.55
CA TRP A 63 -3.33 7.97 13.88
C TRP A 63 -4.19 7.30 14.95
N ASP A 64 -4.56 8.04 16.00
CA ASP A 64 -5.35 7.55 17.13
C ASP A 64 -6.82 8.00 17.07
N HIS A 65 -7.35 8.19 15.85
CA HIS A 65 -8.73 8.63 15.64
C HIS A 65 -9.75 7.70 16.30
N GLN A 66 -10.57 8.26 17.16
CA GLN A 66 -11.68 7.57 17.82
C GLN A 66 -12.99 7.88 17.08
N ASP A 67 -13.67 6.84 16.64
CA ASP A 67 -15.06 6.91 16.19
C ASP A 67 -15.96 6.53 17.38
N GLY A 68 -16.97 7.36 17.66
CA GLY A 68 -17.78 7.21 18.87
C GLY A 68 -18.47 5.86 19.02
N ASN A 69 -18.79 5.19 17.93
CA ASN A 69 -19.46 3.89 17.92
C ASN A 69 -18.52 2.72 17.64
N ARG A 70 -17.39 2.97 16.98
CA ARG A 70 -16.46 1.94 16.49
C ARG A 70 -15.15 1.90 17.28
N GLY A 71 -14.94 2.83 18.21
CA GLY A 71 -13.70 2.93 18.99
C GLY A 71 -12.52 3.41 18.15
N LEU A 72 -11.34 2.85 18.36
CA LEU A 72 -10.15 3.17 17.56
C LEU A 72 -10.33 2.68 16.12
N LEU A 73 -10.65 3.61 15.22
CA LEU A 73 -11.18 3.30 13.90
C LEU A 73 -10.24 2.44 13.06
N ARG A 74 -8.92 2.70 13.09
CA ARG A 74 -7.94 1.95 12.29
C ARG A 74 -7.82 0.45 12.66
N THR A 75 -8.23 0.08 13.87
CA THR A 75 -8.19 -1.32 14.35
C THR A 75 -9.57 -1.97 14.40
N HIS A 76 -10.60 -1.24 14.00
CA HIS A 76 -11.95 -1.79 13.96
C HIS A 76 -12.06 -2.83 12.85
N VAL A 77 -12.64 -3.98 13.17
CA VAL A 77 -12.95 -5.05 12.21
C VAL A 77 -14.40 -5.45 12.41
N SER A 78 -15.14 -5.53 11.33
CA SER A 78 -16.53 -5.96 11.32
C SER A 78 -16.82 -6.72 10.03
N ASN A 79 -17.89 -7.47 9.98
CA ASN A 79 -18.32 -8.15 8.77
C ASN A 79 -19.09 -7.17 7.86
N ASN A 80 -18.79 -7.15 6.57
CA ASN A 80 -19.45 -6.33 5.55
C ASN A 80 -19.58 -4.85 5.98
N TRP A 81 -18.47 -4.21 6.27
CA TRP A 81 -18.46 -2.82 6.74
C TRP A 81 -17.62 -1.91 5.85
N HIS A 82 -17.98 -0.64 5.86
CA HIS A 82 -17.25 0.41 5.16
C HIS A 82 -16.57 1.33 6.17
N ILE A 83 -15.25 1.48 6.06
CA ILE A 83 -14.48 2.35 6.96
C ILE A 83 -14.84 3.82 6.78
N THR A 84 -15.09 4.21 5.52
CA THR A 84 -15.54 5.55 5.12
C THR A 84 -16.75 5.46 4.20
N SER A 85 -17.42 6.58 3.92
CA SER A 85 -18.57 6.57 3.02
C SER A 85 -18.23 6.57 1.52
N PRO A 86 -17.15 7.23 1.03
CA PRO A 86 -16.87 7.28 -0.40
C PRO A 86 -16.40 5.93 -0.94
N VAL A 87 -17.13 5.40 -1.91
CA VAL A 87 -16.72 4.22 -2.69
C VAL A 87 -15.64 4.62 -3.72
N ILE A 88 -14.67 3.75 -3.94
CA ILE A 88 -13.51 4.04 -4.81
C ILE A 88 -13.95 4.47 -6.22
N ASN A 89 -14.87 3.73 -6.85
CA ASN A 89 -15.32 4.02 -8.22
C ASN A 89 -16.38 5.13 -8.33
N SER A 90 -16.78 5.76 -7.21
CA SER A 90 -17.67 6.91 -7.25
C SER A 90 -17.01 8.14 -7.90
N GLU A 91 -17.79 9.18 -8.16
CA GLU A 91 -17.29 10.48 -8.64
C GLU A 91 -16.50 11.27 -7.58
N PHE A 92 -16.39 10.74 -6.36
CA PHE A 92 -15.65 11.37 -5.28
C PHE A 92 -14.14 11.40 -5.56
N PHE A 93 -13.63 10.38 -6.22
CA PHE A 93 -12.23 10.28 -6.64
C PHE A 93 -12.10 10.49 -8.16
N ASN A 94 -11.06 11.20 -8.59
CA ASN A 94 -10.74 11.33 -10.00
C ASN A 94 -10.07 10.04 -10.55
N ALA A 95 -9.88 9.98 -11.86
CA ALA A 95 -9.35 8.78 -12.54
C ALA A 95 -7.92 8.42 -12.06
N GLU A 96 -7.09 9.42 -11.81
CA GLU A 96 -5.71 9.21 -11.33
C GLU A 96 -5.70 8.65 -9.90
N GLN A 97 -6.52 9.19 -9.01
CA GLN A 97 -6.66 8.69 -7.64
C GLN A 97 -7.17 7.24 -7.60
N LYS A 98 -8.17 6.90 -8.42
CA LYS A 98 -8.65 5.51 -8.57
C LYS A 98 -7.54 4.58 -9.06
N HIS A 99 -6.74 5.03 -10.02
CA HIS A 99 -5.61 4.28 -10.52
C HIS A 99 -4.52 4.08 -9.44
N LEU A 100 -4.23 5.10 -8.65
CA LEU A 100 -3.30 4.99 -7.51
C LEU A 100 -3.78 3.96 -6.48
N VAL A 101 -5.06 4.00 -6.10
CA VAL A 101 -5.64 3.01 -5.17
C VAL A 101 -5.52 1.60 -5.75
N ARG A 102 -5.80 1.41 -7.04
CA ARG A 102 -5.62 0.11 -7.70
C ARG A 102 -4.16 -0.35 -7.66
N LYS A 103 -3.22 0.52 -7.93
CA LYS A 103 -1.78 0.19 -7.87
C LYS A 103 -1.30 -0.14 -6.47
N ILE A 104 -1.80 0.55 -5.44
CA ILE A 104 -1.51 0.22 -4.04
C ILE A 104 -2.01 -1.19 -3.74
N PHE A 105 -3.25 -1.52 -4.11
CA PHE A 105 -3.83 -2.84 -3.93
C PHE A 105 -3.00 -3.93 -4.63
N GLU A 106 -2.65 -3.74 -5.88
CA GLU A 106 -1.81 -4.68 -6.64
C GLU A 106 -0.42 -4.85 -6.03
N GLY A 107 0.16 -3.77 -5.50
CA GLY A 107 1.50 -3.79 -4.92
C GLY A 107 1.62 -4.54 -3.60
N ILE A 108 0.52 -4.76 -2.87
CA ILE A 108 0.49 -5.54 -1.62
C ILE A 108 0.11 -7.01 -1.83
N ILE A 109 -0.24 -7.39 -3.06
CA ILE A 109 -0.68 -8.74 -3.41
C ILE A 109 0.33 -9.33 -4.40
N ALA A 110 0.69 -10.60 -4.20
CA ALA A 110 1.55 -11.29 -5.14
C ALA A 110 0.88 -11.37 -6.54
N PRO A 111 1.62 -11.09 -7.65
CA PRO A 111 1.04 -10.95 -8.98
C PRO A 111 0.21 -12.14 -9.47
N GLU A 112 0.58 -13.35 -9.08
CA GLU A 112 -0.14 -14.58 -9.44
C GLU A 112 -1.55 -14.66 -8.83
N TRP A 113 -1.86 -13.82 -7.83
CA TRP A 113 -3.18 -13.76 -7.19
C TRP A 113 -4.09 -12.67 -7.76
N HIS A 114 -3.56 -11.72 -8.54
CA HIS A 114 -4.36 -10.59 -9.06
C HIS A 114 -5.63 -11.06 -9.77
N GLY A 115 -5.51 -12.02 -10.69
CA GLY A 115 -6.68 -12.52 -11.43
C GLY A 115 -7.73 -13.21 -10.55
N ARG A 116 -7.33 -13.87 -9.47
CA ARG A 116 -8.26 -14.49 -8.52
C ARG A 116 -8.99 -13.44 -7.69
N TYR A 117 -8.28 -12.42 -7.22
CA TYR A 117 -8.91 -11.31 -6.50
C TYR A 117 -9.86 -10.52 -7.41
N ASP A 118 -9.48 -10.26 -8.65
CA ASP A 118 -10.36 -9.59 -9.61
C ASP A 118 -11.63 -10.37 -9.88
N GLN A 119 -11.53 -11.69 -10.03
CA GLN A 119 -12.71 -12.54 -10.19
C GLN A 119 -13.58 -12.52 -8.92
N GLN A 120 -12.99 -12.65 -7.74
CA GLN A 120 -13.72 -12.60 -6.47
C GLN A 120 -14.46 -11.26 -6.31
N LEU A 121 -13.77 -10.15 -6.53
CA LEU A 121 -14.37 -8.81 -6.43
C LEU A 121 -15.46 -8.59 -7.48
N LYS A 122 -15.33 -9.21 -8.65
CA LYS A 122 -16.38 -9.17 -9.68
C LYS A 122 -17.62 -9.93 -9.25
N ASP A 123 -17.46 -11.10 -8.64
CA ASP A 123 -18.54 -11.94 -8.19
C ASP A 123 -19.27 -11.34 -6.98
N ASP A 124 -18.52 -10.73 -6.06
CA ASP A 124 -19.05 -10.16 -4.80
C ASP A 124 -19.65 -8.76 -4.99
N ALA A 125 -19.02 -7.90 -5.80
CA ALA A 125 -19.33 -6.46 -5.86
C ALA A 125 -19.38 -5.89 -7.29
N GLY A 126 -19.36 -6.73 -8.31
CA GLY A 126 -19.33 -6.28 -9.70
C GLY A 126 -17.98 -5.74 -10.17
N GLY A 127 -16.92 -5.83 -9.36
CA GLY A 127 -15.54 -5.47 -9.68
C GLY A 127 -14.85 -4.62 -8.63
N PHE A 128 -13.54 -4.47 -8.81
CA PHE A 128 -12.70 -3.66 -7.94
C PHE A 128 -13.23 -2.22 -7.84
N GLY A 129 -13.32 -1.72 -6.61
CA GLY A 129 -13.70 -0.34 -6.31
C GLY A 129 -15.20 -0.04 -6.36
N ASN A 130 -16.06 -1.00 -6.70
CA ASN A 130 -17.51 -0.79 -6.78
C ASN A 130 -18.20 -0.78 -5.42
N ASP A 131 -17.62 -1.46 -4.43
CA ASP A 131 -18.13 -1.49 -3.07
C ASP A 131 -17.04 -1.20 -2.02
N GLN A 132 -15.79 -1.11 -2.43
CA GLN A 132 -14.67 -0.87 -1.52
C GLN A 132 -14.49 0.62 -1.23
N ASN A 133 -14.05 0.90 0.01
CA ASN A 133 -13.70 2.23 0.50
C ASN A 133 -12.26 2.25 0.99
N ILE A 134 -11.73 3.44 1.20
CA ILE A 134 -10.38 3.62 1.73
C ILE A 134 -10.37 4.53 2.95
N ALA A 135 -9.36 4.34 3.81
CA ALA A 135 -8.96 5.31 4.81
C ALA A 135 -7.42 5.39 4.89
N ILE A 136 -6.92 6.57 5.24
CA ILE A 136 -5.50 6.81 5.51
C ILE A 136 -5.40 7.35 6.93
N PHE A 137 -4.64 6.67 7.78
CA PHE A 137 -4.37 7.11 9.15
C PHE A 137 -2.94 7.61 9.27
N GLY A 138 -2.75 8.71 10.00
CA GLY A 138 -1.45 9.34 10.15
C GLY A 138 -1.03 10.12 8.91
N THR A 139 0.29 10.31 8.72
CA THR A 139 0.82 11.17 7.65
C THR A 139 1.83 10.41 6.79
N PRO A 140 1.42 9.91 5.61
CA PRO A 140 2.33 9.24 4.69
C PRO A 140 3.55 10.11 4.33
N GLY A 141 4.74 9.52 4.39
CA GLY A 141 6.01 10.18 4.03
C GLY A 141 6.66 11.01 5.14
N SER A 142 6.02 11.24 6.28
CA SER A 142 6.62 12.01 7.39
C SER A 142 6.53 11.33 8.76
N GLY A 143 6.00 10.12 8.83
CA GLY A 143 5.84 9.40 10.09
C GLY A 143 5.16 8.05 9.89
N LYS A 144 4.59 7.53 10.96
CA LYS A 144 3.78 6.33 10.87
C LYS A 144 2.46 6.62 10.15
N PHE A 145 2.07 5.72 9.29
CA PHE A 145 0.78 5.77 8.61
C PHE A 145 0.26 4.36 8.37
N GLU A 146 -1.01 4.27 8.10
CA GLU A 146 -1.68 3.03 7.72
C GLU A 146 -2.68 3.34 6.60
N PHE A 147 -2.68 2.53 5.55
CA PHE A 147 -3.69 2.55 4.50
C PHE A 147 -4.61 1.35 4.70
N VAL A 148 -5.88 1.61 4.79
CA VAL A 148 -6.92 0.59 4.97
C VAL A 148 -7.86 0.62 3.78
N MET A 149 -8.21 -0.55 3.28
CA MET A 149 -9.26 -0.75 2.28
C MET A 149 -10.25 -1.79 2.83
N THR A 150 -11.53 -1.48 2.81
CA THR A 150 -12.62 -2.33 3.28
C THR A 150 -13.65 -2.52 2.20
#